data_45edb02f9b8d3ce9a881554bbc6fb9e6
#
_entry.id   45edb02f9b8d3ce9a881554bbc6fb9e6
#
_cell.length_a   1.000
_cell.length_b   1.000
_cell.length_c   1.000
_cell.angle_alpha   90.00
_cell.angle_beta   90.00
_cell.angle_gamma   90.00
#
_symmetry.space_group_name_H-M   'P 1'
#
loop_
_entity.id
_entity.type
_entity.pdbx_description
1 polymer ?
#
loop_
_entity_poly.entity_id
_entity_poly.type
_entity_poly.pdbx_seq_one_letter_code
_entity_poly.pdbx_strand_id
1 'polypeptide(L)'
;MKTFNIKTGAREAVERICEAYGFTSRLQLSNYLGMSASALSTRIMRDNFPADLVLLCALETGASILWLTTGEGVRFDTAISDTCRIPAHKIEAGTLVRQSSFLFDKAMLPDYKGEIQIITDGNVSYFVDVADYSNSDGKFLIEYSGTKSIKELTLLPANKLRIDWGKYPLDCDVSDVALIGKVVATYMVSEQ
;
A
#
# COMPACT_ATOMS: atom_id res chain seq x y z
N MET A 1 6.03 10.19 23.60
CA MET A 1 7.19 9.89 22.74
C MET A 1 8.44 10.30 23.50
N LYS A 2 9.28 9.37 23.93
CA LYS A 2 10.56 9.71 24.57
C LYS A 2 11.44 10.43 23.57
N THR A 3 12.04 11.53 23.97
CA THR A 3 12.97 12.26 23.13
C THR A 3 14.22 11.40 22.91
N PHE A 4 14.47 10.95 21.67
CA PHE A 4 15.65 10.18 21.31
C PHE A 4 16.90 11.06 21.43
N ASN A 5 17.91 10.56 22.16
CA ASN A 5 19.20 11.24 22.29
C ASN A 5 20.29 10.40 21.62
N ILE A 6 20.80 10.86 20.48
CA ILE A 6 21.84 10.18 19.70
C ILE A 6 23.20 10.09 20.43
N LYS A 7 23.36 10.75 21.56
CA LYS A 7 24.63 10.75 22.32
C LYS A 7 24.70 9.69 23.43
N THR A 8 23.59 9.03 23.74
CA THR A 8 23.47 8.08 24.86
C THR A 8 22.66 6.86 24.47
N GLY A 9 22.74 5.77 25.28
CA GLY A 9 21.95 4.57 25.05
C GLY A 9 22.67 3.50 24.23
N ALA A 10 24.00 3.50 24.23
CA ALA A 10 24.80 2.55 23.46
C ALA A 10 24.58 1.11 23.86
N ARG A 11 24.43 0.85 25.18
CA ARG A 11 24.23 -0.52 25.71
C ARG A 11 22.93 -1.14 25.19
N GLU A 12 21.84 -0.42 25.37
CA GLU A 12 20.50 -0.86 25.00
C GLU A 12 20.38 -1.04 23.49
N ALA A 13 20.97 -0.15 22.71
CA ALA A 13 21.00 -0.26 21.25
C ALA A 13 21.77 -1.51 20.79
N VAL A 14 22.94 -1.78 21.37
CA VAL A 14 23.72 -2.99 21.04
C VAL A 14 22.97 -4.26 21.43
N GLU A 15 22.26 -4.28 22.55
CA GLU A 15 21.45 -5.42 22.96
C GLU A 15 20.32 -5.70 21.97
N ARG A 16 19.61 -4.66 21.51
CA ARG A 16 18.58 -4.78 20.49
C ARG A 16 19.16 -5.20 19.12
N ILE A 17 20.34 -4.71 18.76
CA ILE A 17 21.05 -5.16 17.55
C ILE A 17 21.34 -6.67 17.64
N CYS A 18 21.89 -7.16 18.76
CA CYS A 18 22.12 -8.59 18.95
C CYS A 18 20.80 -9.37 18.80
N GLU A 19 19.73 -8.88 19.42
CA GLU A 19 18.42 -9.51 19.34
C GLU A 19 17.86 -9.55 17.91
N ALA A 20 18.04 -8.48 17.12
CA ALA A 20 17.60 -8.43 15.73
C ALA A 20 18.33 -9.44 14.83
N TYR A 21 19.64 -9.61 15.03
CA TYR A 21 20.43 -10.63 14.33
C TYR A 21 20.23 -12.05 14.89
N GLY A 22 19.54 -12.23 16.01
CA GLY A 22 19.43 -13.54 16.69
C GLY A 22 20.70 -13.97 17.42
N PHE A 23 21.60 -13.04 17.74
CA PHE A 23 22.84 -13.34 18.47
C PHE A 23 22.58 -13.40 19.98
N THR A 24 23.19 -14.37 20.64
CA THR A 24 23.09 -14.56 22.10
C THR A 24 24.19 -13.85 22.88
N SER A 25 25.19 -13.31 22.20
CA SER A 25 26.32 -12.61 22.83
C SER A 25 26.86 -11.46 21.97
N ARG A 26 27.43 -10.44 22.63
CA ARG A 26 28.13 -9.33 21.99
C ARG A 26 29.39 -9.77 21.23
N LEU A 27 29.97 -10.93 21.62
CA LEU A 27 31.10 -11.52 20.92
C LEU A 27 30.70 -11.99 19.52
N GLN A 28 29.51 -12.61 19.38
CA GLN A 28 28.98 -12.99 18.07
C GLN A 28 28.77 -11.77 17.17
N LEU A 29 28.22 -10.69 17.72
CA LEU A 29 28.05 -9.43 16.98
C LEU A 29 29.40 -8.85 16.55
N SER A 30 30.40 -8.78 17.44
CA SER A 30 31.71 -8.23 17.09
C SER A 30 32.42 -9.06 15.99
N ASN A 31 32.33 -10.40 16.06
CA ASN A 31 32.87 -11.29 15.04
C ASN A 31 32.17 -11.09 13.69
N TYR A 32 30.84 -10.99 13.68
CA TYR A 32 30.06 -10.76 12.48
C TYR A 32 30.44 -9.44 11.80
N LEU A 33 30.61 -8.38 12.59
CA LEU A 33 30.96 -7.05 12.09
C LEU A 33 32.47 -6.88 11.78
N GLY A 34 33.28 -7.90 11.98
CA GLY A 34 34.74 -7.81 11.80
C GLY A 34 35.40 -6.83 12.78
N MET A 35 34.80 -6.55 13.93
CA MET A 35 35.28 -5.65 14.97
C MET A 35 35.96 -6.42 16.11
N SER A 36 36.92 -5.78 16.80
CA SER A 36 37.40 -6.37 18.06
C SER A 36 36.35 -6.22 19.15
N ALA A 37 36.24 -7.24 20.04
CA ALA A 37 35.34 -7.18 21.19
C ALA A 37 35.63 -5.97 22.12
N SER A 38 36.91 -5.55 22.20
CA SER A 38 37.31 -4.36 22.95
C SER A 38 36.80 -3.06 22.34
N ALA A 39 36.70 -2.95 21.01
CA ALA A 39 36.17 -1.77 20.34
C ALA A 39 34.69 -1.61 20.63
N LEU A 40 33.90 -2.69 20.57
CA LEU A 40 32.47 -2.67 20.91
C LEU A 40 32.26 -2.33 22.40
N SER A 41 33.06 -2.97 23.29
CA SER A 41 33.01 -2.70 24.72
C SER A 41 33.34 -1.23 25.05
N THR A 42 34.34 -0.65 24.38
CA THR A 42 34.71 0.75 24.57
C THR A 42 33.59 1.72 24.15
N ARG A 43 32.87 1.41 23.06
CA ARG A 43 31.68 2.20 22.66
C ARG A 43 30.61 2.20 23.74
N ILE A 44 30.31 0.98 24.28
CA ILE A 44 29.32 0.82 25.34
C ILE A 44 29.74 1.55 26.62
N MET A 45 31.02 1.45 27.03
CA MET A 45 31.54 2.12 28.22
C MET A 45 31.49 3.64 28.11
N ARG A 46 31.71 4.19 26.92
CA ARG A 46 31.64 5.62 26.67
C ARG A 46 30.21 6.11 26.40
N ASP A 47 29.25 5.21 26.45
CA ASP A 47 27.84 5.45 26.08
C ASP A 47 27.66 6.14 24.72
N ASN A 48 28.55 5.84 23.79
CA ASN A 48 28.53 6.43 22.44
C ASN A 48 27.56 5.66 21.56
N PHE A 49 26.41 6.26 21.27
CA PHE A 49 25.32 5.61 20.49
C PHE A 49 25.83 5.08 19.14
N PRO A 50 25.60 3.80 18.83
CA PRO A 50 26.14 3.14 17.65
C PRO A 50 25.22 3.33 16.43
N ALA A 51 25.05 4.59 15.96
CA ALA A 51 24.12 4.90 14.86
C ALA A 51 24.48 4.17 13.55
N ASP A 52 25.78 3.96 13.30
CA ASP A 52 26.30 3.20 12.17
C ASP A 52 25.86 1.73 12.22
N LEU A 53 25.92 1.09 13.40
CA LEU A 53 25.50 -0.30 13.58
C LEU A 53 23.98 -0.44 13.56
N VAL A 54 23.25 0.54 14.08
CA VAL A 54 21.78 0.58 13.98
C VAL A 54 21.33 0.63 12.53
N LEU A 55 21.94 1.51 11.74
CA LEU A 55 21.59 1.62 10.32
C LEU A 55 21.91 0.32 9.55
N LEU A 56 23.11 -0.23 9.79
CA LEU A 56 23.51 -1.51 9.16
C LEU A 56 22.54 -2.62 9.51
N CYS A 57 22.23 -2.78 10.81
CA CYS A 57 21.29 -3.80 11.30
C CYS A 57 19.90 -3.64 10.67
N ALA A 58 19.38 -2.40 10.59
CA ALA A 58 18.08 -2.15 9.97
C ALA A 58 18.05 -2.56 8.49
N LEU A 59 19.11 -2.23 7.73
CA LEU A 59 19.21 -2.57 6.31
C LEU A 59 19.34 -4.08 6.06
N GLU A 60 20.09 -4.79 6.92
CA GLU A 60 20.34 -6.23 6.74
C GLU A 60 19.22 -7.12 7.26
N THR A 61 18.60 -6.73 8.39
CA THR A 61 17.59 -7.57 9.06
C THR A 61 16.15 -7.13 8.80
N GLY A 62 15.94 -5.91 8.30
CA GLY A 62 14.62 -5.31 8.22
C GLY A 62 14.04 -4.86 9.58
N ALA A 63 14.87 -4.83 10.63
CA ALA A 63 14.43 -4.39 11.95
C ALA A 63 14.10 -2.88 11.93
N SER A 64 13.04 -2.51 12.65
CA SER A 64 12.60 -1.11 12.75
C SER A 64 13.68 -0.23 13.38
N ILE A 65 14.06 0.85 12.69
CA ILE A 65 14.99 1.85 13.22
C ILE A 65 14.44 2.43 14.53
N LEU A 66 13.13 2.67 14.62
CA LEU A 66 12.49 3.17 15.84
C LEU A 66 12.71 2.20 16.99
N TRP A 67 12.47 0.89 16.77
CA TRP A 67 12.68 -0.12 17.80
C TRP A 67 14.17 -0.25 18.15
N LEU A 68 15.06 -0.29 17.19
CA LEU A 68 16.50 -0.38 17.43
C LEU A 68 17.03 0.79 18.26
N THR A 69 16.50 1.99 18.06
CA THR A 69 16.96 3.22 18.75
C THR A 69 16.29 3.43 20.10
N THR A 70 14.99 3.23 20.21
CA THR A 70 14.20 3.59 21.39
C THR A 70 13.71 2.40 22.21
N GLY A 71 13.59 1.23 21.60
CA GLY A 71 12.92 0.06 22.15
C GLY A 71 11.39 0.15 22.06
N GLU A 72 10.84 1.21 21.46
CA GLU A 72 9.40 1.39 21.27
C GLU A 72 8.96 0.87 19.89
N GLY A 73 7.72 0.42 19.81
CA GLY A 73 7.15 -0.12 18.57
C GLY A 73 7.45 -1.59 18.33
N VAL A 74 7.20 -2.05 17.10
CA VAL A 74 7.43 -3.44 16.71
C VAL A 74 8.88 -3.64 16.24
N ARG A 75 9.47 -4.80 16.55
CA ARG A 75 10.85 -5.12 16.18
C ARG A 75 11.03 -5.15 14.66
N PHE A 76 10.16 -5.86 13.96
CA PHE A 76 10.17 -5.95 12.51
C PHE A 76 8.88 -5.31 11.99
N ASP A 77 9.03 -4.36 11.10
CA ASP A 77 7.90 -3.72 10.46
C ASP A 77 7.44 -4.58 9.27
N THR A 78 6.89 -5.75 9.59
CA THR A 78 6.33 -6.67 8.59
C THR A 78 5.10 -6.08 7.89
N ALA A 79 4.48 -5.05 8.48
CA ALA A 79 3.33 -4.39 7.90
C ALA A 79 3.65 -3.60 6.61
N ILE A 80 4.92 -3.20 6.40
CA ILE A 80 5.31 -2.45 5.18
C ILE A 80 5.37 -3.36 3.95
N SER A 81 5.56 -4.69 4.09
CA SER A 81 5.66 -5.60 2.95
C SER A 81 4.32 -5.93 2.30
N ASP A 82 3.20 -5.72 2.98
CA ASP A 82 1.87 -6.06 2.49
C ASP A 82 1.07 -4.85 1.97
N THR A 83 1.67 -3.68 1.91
CA THR A 83 1.03 -2.52 1.29
C THR A 83 1.36 -2.44 -0.20
N CYS A 84 0.40 -1.96 -0.98
CA CYS A 84 0.58 -1.64 -2.39
C CYS A 84 0.13 -0.20 -2.66
N ARG A 85 0.71 0.37 -3.71
CA ARG A 85 0.35 1.72 -4.15
C ARG A 85 -0.61 1.61 -5.32
N ILE A 86 -1.84 2.11 -5.14
CA ILE A 86 -2.90 2.03 -6.15
C ILE A 86 -3.03 3.40 -6.82
N PRO A 87 -2.93 3.47 -8.17
CA PRO A 87 -3.20 4.68 -8.92
C PRO A 87 -4.64 5.16 -8.69
N ALA A 88 -4.84 6.48 -8.62
CA ALA A 88 -6.16 7.04 -8.41
C ALA A 88 -6.49 8.13 -9.45
N HIS A 89 -7.77 8.16 -9.83
CA HIS A 89 -8.32 9.15 -10.73
C HIS A 89 -9.67 9.63 -10.20
N LYS A 90 -10.08 10.81 -10.62
CA LYS A 90 -11.41 11.37 -10.35
C LYS A 90 -12.13 11.62 -11.66
N ILE A 91 -13.42 11.34 -11.70
CA ILE A 91 -14.26 11.73 -12.85
C ILE A 91 -14.64 13.20 -12.69
N GLU A 92 -14.20 14.02 -13.63
CA GLU A 92 -14.56 15.44 -13.72
C GLU A 92 -15.03 15.74 -15.14
N ALA A 93 -16.28 16.18 -15.26
CA ALA A 93 -16.91 16.46 -16.55
C ALA A 93 -16.75 15.33 -17.60
N GLY A 94 -16.86 14.07 -17.14
CA GLY A 94 -16.74 12.91 -18.03
C GLY A 94 -15.33 12.52 -18.43
N THR A 95 -14.31 13.10 -17.80
CA THR A 95 -12.90 12.78 -18.02
C THR A 95 -12.25 12.24 -16.75
N LEU A 96 -11.22 11.39 -16.90
CA LEU A 96 -10.42 10.92 -15.77
C LEU A 96 -9.26 11.89 -15.50
N VAL A 97 -9.31 12.55 -14.35
CA VAL A 97 -8.24 13.43 -13.86
C VAL A 97 -7.39 12.65 -12.86
N ARG A 98 -6.08 12.56 -13.10
CA ARG A 98 -5.15 11.84 -12.24
C ARG A 98 -5.07 12.49 -10.86
N GLN A 99 -5.14 11.66 -9.81
CA GLN A 99 -4.93 12.05 -8.42
C GLN A 99 -3.66 11.41 -7.85
N SER A 100 -3.34 11.76 -6.59
CA SER A 100 -2.31 11.06 -5.82
C SER A 100 -2.70 9.60 -5.61
N SER A 101 -1.74 8.69 -5.73
CA SER A 101 -1.98 7.29 -5.44
C SER A 101 -2.25 7.05 -3.95
N PHE A 102 -3.07 6.06 -3.65
CA PHE A 102 -3.32 5.62 -2.28
C PHE A 102 -2.39 4.46 -1.90
N LEU A 103 -1.99 4.44 -0.63
CA LEU A 103 -1.30 3.29 -0.03
C LEU A 103 -2.37 2.42 0.64
N PHE A 104 -2.46 1.17 0.22
CA PHE A 104 -3.49 0.24 0.67
C PHE A 104 -2.87 -1.06 1.17
N ASP A 105 -3.45 -1.63 2.22
CA ASP A 105 -3.08 -2.97 2.68
C ASP A 105 -3.64 -4.00 1.69
N LYS A 106 -2.78 -4.89 1.19
CA LYS A 106 -3.19 -5.93 0.24
C LYS A 106 -4.28 -6.85 0.77
N ALA A 107 -4.29 -7.10 2.10
CA ALA A 107 -5.32 -7.90 2.74
C ALA A 107 -6.71 -7.26 2.70
N MET A 108 -6.80 -5.95 2.45
CA MET A 108 -8.05 -5.21 2.32
C MET A 108 -8.54 -5.10 0.87
N LEU A 109 -7.74 -5.58 -0.09
CA LEU A 109 -8.12 -5.51 -1.50
C LEU A 109 -9.10 -6.63 -1.84
N PRO A 110 -10.11 -6.34 -2.68
CA PRO A 110 -10.96 -7.38 -3.25
C PRO A 110 -10.16 -8.27 -4.19
N ASP A 111 -10.69 -9.46 -4.51
CA ASP A 111 -10.14 -10.29 -5.57
C ASP A 111 -10.22 -9.58 -6.92
N TYR A 112 -9.13 -9.56 -7.67
CA TYR A 112 -9.03 -8.95 -9.00
C TYR A 112 -8.12 -9.78 -9.91
N LYS A 113 -8.27 -9.61 -11.23
CA LYS A 113 -7.55 -10.41 -12.22
C LYS A 113 -6.28 -9.75 -12.74
N GLY A 114 -6.24 -8.43 -12.75
CA GLY A 114 -5.17 -7.69 -13.40
C GLY A 114 -4.65 -6.52 -12.60
N GLU A 115 -5.07 -5.31 -12.92
CA GLU A 115 -4.59 -4.07 -12.32
C GLU A 115 -5.74 -3.28 -11.71
N ILE A 116 -5.63 -2.95 -10.43
CA ILE A 116 -6.61 -2.13 -9.72
C ILE A 116 -6.26 -0.65 -9.85
N GLN A 117 -7.30 0.15 -10.14
CA GLN A 117 -7.28 1.61 -10.02
C GLN A 117 -8.44 2.09 -9.15
N ILE A 118 -8.24 3.19 -8.43
CA ILE A 118 -9.31 3.84 -7.67
C ILE A 118 -9.88 4.96 -8.52
N ILE A 119 -11.20 4.90 -8.77
CA ILE A 119 -11.93 5.91 -9.53
C ILE A 119 -12.93 6.58 -8.58
N THR A 120 -12.76 7.87 -8.33
CA THR A 120 -13.67 8.65 -7.49
C THR A 120 -14.68 9.41 -8.35
N ASP A 121 -15.96 9.26 -8.03
CA ASP A 121 -17.07 9.99 -8.61
C ASP A 121 -17.95 10.55 -7.48
N GLY A 122 -17.96 11.86 -7.31
CA GLY A 122 -18.56 12.51 -6.14
C GLY A 122 -17.96 12.03 -4.81
N ASN A 123 -18.81 11.49 -3.93
CA ASN A 123 -18.42 10.97 -2.61
C ASN A 123 -18.16 9.45 -2.62
N VAL A 124 -18.12 8.83 -3.80
CA VAL A 124 -17.95 7.39 -3.95
C VAL A 124 -16.62 7.09 -4.62
N SER A 125 -15.85 6.18 -4.05
CA SER A 125 -14.63 5.65 -4.63
C SER A 125 -14.83 4.19 -5.05
N TYR A 126 -14.52 3.89 -6.29
CA TYR A 126 -14.67 2.58 -6.89
C TYR A 126 -13.30 1.95 -7.12
N PHE A 127 -13.14 0.70 -6.72
CA PHE A 127 -12.00 -0.13 -7.08
C PHE A 127 -12.32 -0.79 -8.42
N VAL A 128 -11.58 -0.42 -9.44
CA VAL A 128 -11.82 -0.86 -10.83
C VAL A 128 -10.66 -1.72 -11.28
N ASP A 129 -10.96 -2.97 -11.64
CA ASP A 129 -10.01 -3.85 -12.33
C ASP A 129 -10.00 -3.51 -13.83
N VAL A 130 -8.95 -2.82 -14.26
CA VAL A 130 -8.83 -2.33 -15.64
C VAL A 130 -8.36 -3.41 -16.63
N ALA A 131 -8.13 -4.63 -16.17
CA ALA A 131 -7.85 -5.79 -17.02
C ALA A 131 -9.04 -6.75 -17.15
N ASP A 132 -10.12 -6.54 -16.39
CA ASP A 132 -11.33 -7.35 -16.50
C ASP A 132 -12.33 -6.71 -17.48
N TYR A 133 -12.31 -7.19 -18.72
CA TYR A 133 -13.27 -6.86 -19.79
C TYR A 133 -14.33 -7.94 -19.96
N SER A 134 -14.62 -8.70 -18.91
CA SER A 134 -15.61 -9.79 -19.02
C SER A 134 -16.97 -9.24 -19.38
N ASN A 135 -17.55 -9.81 -20.44
CA ASN A 135 -18.95 -9.56 -20.80
C ASN A 135 -19.87 -10.22 -19.78
N SER A 136 -20.13 -9.51 -18.70
CA SER A 136 -21.01 -9.94 -17.61
C SER A 136 -21.80 -8.75 -17.10
N ASP A 137 -22.94 -9.02 -16.49
CA ASP A 137 -23.67 -8.00 -15.77
C ASP A 137 -22.83 -7.43 -14.62
N GLY A 138 -23.05 -6.16 -14.29
CA GLY A 138 -22.43 -5.51 -13.15
C GLY A 138 -22.03 -4.07 -13.41
N LYS A 139 -21.27 -3.52 -12.47
CA LYS A 139 -20.85 -2.11 -12.51
C LYS A 139 -19.49 -1.99 -13.20
N PHE A 140 -19.39 -1.07 -14.14
CA PHE A 140 -18.19 -0.85 -14.95
C PHE A 140 -17.83 0.63 -15.05
N LEU A 141 -16.54 0.90 -15.20
CA LEU A 141 -16.05 2.14 -15.79
C LEU A 141 -16.16 2.00 -17.30
N ILE A 142 -16.93 2.86 -17.92
CA ILE A 142 -17.19 2.87 -19.36
C ILE A 142 -16.84 4.21 -20.00
N GLU A 143 -16.60 4.18 -21.30
CA GLU A 143 -16.66 5.37 -22.16
C GLU A 143 -17.80 5.21 -23.17
N TYR A 144 -18.72 6.17 -23.15
CA TYR A 144 -19.84 6.25 -24.08
C TYR A 144 -19.93 7.67 -24.63
N SER A 145 -19.95 7.80 -25.95
CA SER A 145 -19.95 9.11 -26.64
C SER A 145 -18.87 10.08 -26.15
N GLY A 146 -17.64 9.56 -25.89
CA GLY A 146 -16.50 10.35 -25.41
C GLY A 146 -16.55 10.73 -23.94
N THR A 147 -17.54 10.26 -23.18
CA THR A 147 -17.72 10.57 -21.76
C THR A 147 -17.48 9.32 -20.92
N LYS A 148 -16.58 9.43 -19.93
CA LYS A 148 -16.29 8.35 -18.97
C LYS A 148 -17.20 8.45 -17.75
N SER A 149 -17.75 7.31 -17.35
CA SER A 149 -18.64 7.24 -16.16
C SER A 149 -18.65 5.83 -15.58
N ILE A 150 -19.05 5.72 -14.31
CA ILE A 150 -19.36 4.43 -13.66
C ILE A 150 -20.84 4.13 -13.88
N LYS A 151 -21.14 2.99 -14.52
CA LYS A 151 -22.51 2.58 -14.82
C LYS A 151 -22.74 1.11 -14.53
N GLU A 152 -23.97 0.79 -14.13
CA GLU A 152 -24.46 -0.60 -14.09
C GLU A 152 -24.81 -1.04 -15.51
N LEU A 153 -24.31 -2.19 -15.92
CA LEU A 153 -24.52 -2.75 -17.25
C LEU A 153 -25.25 -4.09 -17.14
N THR A 154 -26.21 -4.31 -18.00
CA THR A 154 -26.89 -5.61 -18.17
C THR A 154 -26.78 -6.04 -19.63
N LEU A 155 -26.30 -7.26 -19.87
CA LEU A 155 -26.24 -7.85 -21.19
C LEU A 155 -27.64 -8.26 -21.66
N LEU A 156 -27.99 -7.89 -22.87
CA LEU A 156 -29.24 -8.22 -23.51
C LEU A 156 -28.99 -9.17 -24.70
N PRO A 157 -30.02 -9.95 -25.13
CA PRO A 157 -29.94 -10.73 -26.35
C PRO A 157 -29.57 -9.88 -27.57
N ALA A 158 -29.06 -10.55 -28.62
CA ALA A 158 -28.66 -9.92 -29.89
C ALA A 158 -27.53 -8.90 -29.76
N ASN A 159 -26.55 -9.19 -28.89
CA ASN A 159 -25.34 -8.36 -28.69
C ASN A 159 -25.66 -6.92 -28.28
N LYS A 160 -26.72 -6.75 -27.48
CA LYS A 160 -27.11 -5.46 -26.91
C LYS A 160 -26.72 -5.34 -25.46
N LEU A 161 -26.59 -4.10 -25.02
CA LEU A 161 -26.24 -3.71 -23.68
C LEU A 161 -27.23 -2.69 -23.15
N ARG A 162 -27.71 -2.90 -21.94
CA ARG A 162 -28.47 -1.90 -21.21
C ARG A 162 -27.57 -1.20 -20.21
N ILE A 163 -27.52 0.11 -20.30
CA ILE A 163 -26.82 1.00 -19.40
C ILE A 163 -27.84 1.62 -18.45
N ASP A 164 -27.63 1.47 -17.13
CA ASP A 164 -28.42 2.21 -16.14
C ASP A 164 -28.00 3.69 -16.14
N TRP A 165 -28.85 4.52 -16.73
CA TRP A 165 -28.70 5.97 -16.73
C TRP A 165 -29.59 6.67 -15.70
N GLY A 166 -30.07 5.92 -14.70
CA GLY A 166 -30.99 6.38 -13.68
C GLY A 166 -32.45 6.25 -14.13
N LYS A 167 -33.17 7.36 -14.24
CA LYS A 167 -34.61 7.34 -14.56
C LYS A 167 -34.94 6.66 -15.91
N TYR A 168 -34.03 6.74 -16.87
CA TYR A 168 -34.23 6.21 -18.23
C TYR A 168 -33.01 5.35 -18.62
N PRO A 169 -33.12 4.02 -18.56
CA PRO A 169 -32.08 3.15 -19.06
C PRO A 169 -31.90 3.30 -20.56
N LEU A 170 -30.67 3.14 -21.02
CA LEU A 170 -30.31 3.24 -22.43
C LEU A 170 -29.93 1.85 -22.95
N ASP A 171 -30.60 1.40 -24.01
CA ASP A 171 -30.23 0.19 -24.74
C ASP A 171 -29.42 0.58 -25.97
N CYS A 172 -28.24 -0.01 -26.14
CA CYS A 172 -27.33 0.25 -27.26
C CYS A 172 -26.63 -1.05 -27.71
N ASP A 173 -25.88 -1.00 -28.80
CA ASP A 173 -25.04 -2.13 -29.18
C ASP A 173 -23.78 -2.18 -28.30
N VAL A 174 -23.28 -3.39 -28.03
CA VAL A 174 -22.04 -3.55 -27.23
C VAL A 174 -20.87 -2.77 -27.85
N SER A 175 -20.84 -2.65 -29.17
CA SER A 175 -19.80 -1.90 -29.92
C SER A 175 -19.81 -0.38 -29.67
N ASP A 176 -20.92 0.17 -29.19
CA ASP A 176 -21.05 1.61 -28.93
C ASP A 176 -20.42 2.04 -27.60
N VAL A 177 -20.05 1.07 -26.78
CA VAL A 177 -19.54 1.27 -25.42
C VAL A 177 -18.14 0.71 -25.30
N ALA A 178 -17.17 1.54 -24.93
CA ALA A 178 -15.87 1.06 -24.55
C ALA A 178 -15.84 0.71 -23.05
N LEU A 179 -15.67 -0.58 -22.73
CA LEU A 179 -15.43 -1.03 -21.37
C LEU A 179 -13.99 -0.71 -20.99
N ILE A 180 -13.79 0.02 -19.87
CA ILE A 180 -12.47 0.40 -19.40
C ILE A 180 -12.04 -0.53 -18.24
N GLY A 181 -13.00 -1.01 -17.44
CA GLY A 181 -12.73 -1.96 -16.37
C GLY A 181 -13.95 -2.25 -15.52
N LYS A 182 -13.91 -3.36 -14.80
CA LYS A 182 -14.99 -3.80 -13.93
C LYS A 182 -14.81 -3.29 -12.51
N VAL A 183 -15.88 -2.78 -11.90
CA VAL A 183 -15.89 -2.43 -10.48
C VAL A 183 -15.91 -3.70 -9.65
N VAL A 184 -14.91 -3.87 -8.78
CA VAL A 184 -14.77 -5.03 -7.89
C VAL A 184 -15.09 -4.70 -6.44
N ALA A 185 -14.99 -3.42 -6.05
CA ALA A 185 -15.43 -2.94 -4.74
C ALA A 185 -15.81 -1.46 -4.79
N THR A 186 -16.56 -1.03 -3.79
CA THR A 186 -17.03 0.37 -3.65
C THR A 186 -16.83 0.82 -2.22
N TYR A 187 -16.25 2.00 -2.05
CA TYR A 187 -16.11 2.68 -0.77
C TYR A 187 -16.92 3.97 -0.80
N MET A 188 -17.84 4.13 0.15
CA MET A 188 -18.67 5.33 0.29
C MET A 188 -18.36 6.02 1.62
N VAL A 189 -18.10 7.33 1.55
CA VAL A 189 -18.06 8.16 2.75
C VAL A 189 -19.50 8.62 3.04
N SER A 190 -20.11 8.08 4.08
CA SER A 190 -21.40 8.58 4.56
C SER A 190 -21.16 9.93 5.23
N GLU A 191 -21.78 11.00 4.73
CA GLU A 191 -21.90 12.25 5.46
C GLU A 191 -22.77 12.01 6.71
N GLN A 192 -22.25 12.40 7.87
CA GLN A 192 -23.01 12.44 9.12
C GLN A 192 -23.82 13.74 9.20
#